data_5c34fd82676bb3290a9badcaf6d533cb
#
_entry.id   5c34fd82676bb3290a9badcaf6d533cb
#
_cell.length_a   1.000
_cell.length_b   1.000
_cell.length_c   1.000
_cell.angle_alpha   90.00
_cell.angle_beta   90.00
_cell.angle_gamma   90.00
#
_symmetry.space_group_name_H-M   'P 1'
#
loop_
_entity.id
_entity.type
_entity.pdbx_description
1 polymer ?
#
loop_
_entity_poly.entity_id
_entity_poly.type
_entity_poly.pdbx_seq_one_letter_code
_entity_poly.pdbx_strand_id
1 'polypeptide(L)'
;ARHDYDAIFRSFLTETALRPDDAGDVLTAFIVLQWMVANDTKAEPSAAALRAVRRQMVAPMADKPPLSQAVTRAAFAEQVKLRTVLHHAGWQAAQRLGMVPSFVATLSKDFIPPAKLRAVALTDDGLVGRGDRKAPAARATAGGALEAPVAAVAPAAPGHAPPVAAEPPAEPRHAANWAAVEGVYFRSTTGVGVGGMVVIEFEPLILFRDGSYYEIDDAALEDVDLAAERAAKPRRFGRWTRAGDTTVLTGTGGKPQDYKLQDGSFFKAYPAEAGERTIDRSYRRMSGGGNAAMGGDVMIAVSNRYDFRSDGTYGRGGSTGATNSGATSGVSSAMSRRRPPEGGRYGLDRHTLTLTGPDGRSRRLFFAYGSEKDPPQPDREMAFIGGSVFTNPD
;
A
#
# COMPACT_ATOMS: atom_id res chain seq x y z
N ALA A 1 -14.49 22.79 2.80
CA ALA A 1 -14.55 22.09 1.52
C ALA A 1 -13.52 20.94 1.56
N ARG A 2 -13.93 19.70 1.25
CA ARG A 2 -13.00 18.58 1.11
C ARG A 2 -12.47 18.62 -0.31
N HIS A 3 -11.16 18.78 -0.46
CA HIS A 3 -10.51 18.74 -1.77
C HIS A 3 -10.28 17.30 -2.19
N ASP A 4 -10.65 16.96 -3.43
CA ASP A 4 -10.33 15.65 -4.03
C ASP A 4 -8.88 15.69 -4.54
N TYR A 5 -7.96 15.10 -3.77
CA TYR A 5 -6.55 15.10 -4.11
C TYR A 5 -6.24 14.30 -5.40
N ASP A 6 -7.06 13.32 -5.77
CA ASP A 6 -6.88 12.57 -7.01
C ASP A 6 -7.20 13.44 -8.22
N ALA A 7 -8.28 14.23 -8.15
CA ALA A 7 -8.60 15.22 -9.17
C ALA A 7 -7.49 16.28 -9.30
N ILE A 8 -6.96 16.77 -8.16
CA ILE A 8 -5.82 17.70 -8.14
C ILE A 8 -4.57 17.03 -8.74
N PHE A 9 -4.25 15.80 -8.35
CA PHE A 9 -3.12 15.08 -8.90
C PHE A 9 -3.26 14.85 -10.41
N ARG A 10 -4.45 14.47 -10.89
CA ARG A 10 -4.74 14.32 -12.33
C ARG A 10 -4.53 15.61 -13.09
N SER A 11 -4.88 16.75 -12.50
CA SER A 11 -4.66 18.06 -13.14
C SER A 11 -3.17 18.37 -13.34
N PHE A 12 -2.27 17.87 -12.48
CA PHE A 12 -0.82 18.02 -12.69
C PHE A 12 -0.28 17.21 -13.86
N LEU A 13 -1.01 16.18 -14.29
CA LEU A 13 -0.58 15.26 -15.34
C LEU A 13 -1.23 15.55 -16.70
N THR A 14 -2.14 16.52 -16.80
CA THR A 14 -2.99 16.74 -17.97
C THR A 14 -2.18 16.93 -19.27
N GLU A 15 -1.03 17.60 -19.20
CA GLU A 15 -0.15 17.86 -20.35
C GLU A 15 1.11 16.96 -20.37
N THR A 16 1.13 15.94 -19.49
CA THR A 16 2.26 15.02 -19.39
C THR A 16 1.96 13.67 -20.07
N ALA A 17 3.00 12.91 -20.39
CA ALA A 17 2.85 11.54 -20.87
C ALA A 17 2.62 10.51 -19.75
N LEU A 18 2.43 10.96 -18.49
CA LEU A 18 2.26 10.10 -17.32
C LEU A 18 0.78 9.77 -17.09
N ARG A 19 0.53 8.55 -16.65
CA ARG A 19 -0.81 8.04 -16.37
C ARG A 19 -1.09 8.07 -14.86
N PRO A 20 -2.18 8.68 -14.42
CA PRO A 20 -2.51 8.82 -13.00
C PRO A 20 -2.81 7.49 -12.31
N ASP A 21 -3.13 6.44 -13.07
CA ASP A 21 -3.50 5.12 -12.55
C ASP A 21 -2.34 4.10 -12.64
N ASP A 22 -1.17 4.49 -13.12
CA ASP A 22 0.06 3.69 -13.12
C ASP A 22 0.97 4.10 -11.96
N ALA A 23 1.25 3.17 -11.05
CA ALA A 23 2.06 3.47 -9.85
C ALA A 23 3.48 3.92 -10.17
N GLY A 24 4.06 3.44 -11.27
CA GLY A 24 5.38 3.88 -11.72
C GLY A 24 5.36 5.30 -12.26
N ASP A 25 4.31 5.66 -12.99
CA ASP A 25 4.12 7.03 -13.50
C ASP A 25 3.83 8.01 -12.34
N VAL A 26 3.04 7.58 -11.36
CA VAL A 26 2.77 8.34 -10.12
C VAL A 26 4.07 8.58 -9.34
N LEU A 27 4.91 7.56 -9.18
CA LEU A 27 6.21 7.71 -8.52
C LEU A 27 7.15 8.62 -9.31
N THR A 28 7.12 8.53 -10.64
CA THR A 28 7.90 9.42 -11.53
C THR A 28 7.51 10.88 -11.30
N ALA A 29 6.21 11.19 -11.29
CA ALA A 29 5.70 12.54 -11.02
C ALA A 29 6.18 13.07 -9.67
N PHE A 30 6.14 12.23 -8.64
CA PHE A 30 6.61 12.58 -7.29
C PHE A 30 8.12 12.90 -7.26
N ILE A 31 8.95 12.06 -7.86
CA ILE A 31 10.41 12.27 -7.91
C ILE A 31 10.74 13.57 -8.65
N VAL A 32 10.07 13.83 -9.76
CA VAL A 32 10.27 15.05 -10.54
C VAL A 32 9.79 16.28 -9.77
N LEU A 33 8.64 16.22 -9.10
CA LEU A 33 8.21 17.32 -8.23
C LEU A 33 9.23 17.58 -7.11
N GLN A 34 9.76 16.55 -6.46
CA GLN A 34 10.79 16.73 -5.44
C GLN A 34 12.05 17.42 -5.99
N TRP A 35 12.45 17.05 -7.23
CA TRP A 35 13.54 17.73 -7.91
C TRP A 35 13.23 19.20 -8.19
N MET A 36 12.01 19.52 -8.68
CA MET A 36 11.57 20.89 -8.92
C MET A 36 11.59 21.72 -7.62
N VAL A 37 11.05 21.18 -6.54
CA VAL A 37 11.04 21.82 -5.23
C VAL A 37 12.45 22.05 -4.70
N ALA A 38 13.32 21.04 -4.75
CA ALA A 38 14.69 21.16 -4.27
C ALA A 38 15.51 22.21 -5.04
N ASN A 39 15.21 22.42 -6.32
CA ASN A 39 15.89 23.39 -7.18
C ASN A 39 15.11 24.70 -7.34
N ASP A 40 13.95 24.83 -6.69
CA ASP A 40 13.01 25.96 -6.80
C ASP A 40 12.75 26.37 -8.26
N THR A 41 12.47 25.39 -9.11
CA THR A 41 12.24 25.61 -10.54
C THR A 41 10.80 25.30 -10.92
N LYS A 42 10.17 26.21 -11.67
CA LYS A 42 8.83 26.05 -12.24
C LYS A 42 8.87 25.55 -13.69
N ALA A 43 10.06 25.29 -14.22
CA ALA A 43 10.19 24.80 -15.59
C ALA A 43 9.52 23.42 -15.72
N GLU A 44 8.58 23.30 -16.65
CA GLU A 44 7.89 22.06 -16.95
C GLU A 44 8.86 21.03 -17.55
N PRO A 45 8.87 19.80 -17.02
CA PRO A 45 9.70 18.73 -17.56
C PRO A 45 9.21 18.28 -18.94
N SER A 46 10.13 18.03 -19.86
CA SER A 46 9.76 17.44 -21.15
C SER A 46 9.24 16.01 -20.99
N ALA A 47 8.42 15.56 -21.92
CA ALA A 47 7.95 14.15 -21.95
C ALA A 47 9.13 13.17 -22.08
N ALA A 48 10.25 13.56 -22.69
CA ALA A 48 11.46 12.75 -22.78
C ALA A 48 12.13 12.63 -21.40
N ALA A 49 12.24 13.73 -20.65
CA ALA A 49 12.78 13.74 -19.29
C ALA A 49 11.95 12.86 -18.35
N LEU A 50 10.63 12.96 -18.40
CA LEU A 50 9.73 12.13 -17.58
C LEU A 50 9.92 10.63 -17.87
N ARG A 51 9.98 10.24 -19.14
CA ARG A 51 10.24 8.85 -19.54
C ARG A 51 11.63 8.38 -19.11
N ALA A 52 12.64 9.25 -19.16
CA ALA A 52 13.99 8.91 -18.74
C ALA A 52 14.08 8.72 -17.22
N VAL A 53 13.49 9.60 -16.42
CA VAL A 53 13.39 9.43 -14.95
C VAL A 53 12.67 8.14 -14.60
N ARG A 54 11.57 7.80 -15.30
CA ARG A 54 10.86 6.54 -15.10
C ARG A 54 11.78 5.33 -15.33
N ARG A 55 12.55 5.33 -16.40
CA ARG A 55 13.53 4.26 -16.67
C ARG A 55 14.62 4.19 -15.62
N GLN A 56 15.15 5.32 -15.19
CA GLN A 56 16.25 5.38 -14.23
C GLN A 56 15.85 4.98 -12.81
N MET A 57 14.72 5.50 -12.33
CA MET A 57 14.37 5.43 -10.91
C MET A 57 13.30 4.39 -10.61
N VAL A 58 12.40 4.14 -11.55
CA VAL A 58 11.21 3.31 -11.33
C VAL A 58 11.36 1.91 -11.90
N ALA A 59 11.89 1.78 -13.11
CA ALA A 59 12.06 0.47 -13.73
C ALA A 59 12.90 -0.51 -12.88
N PRO A 60 14.00 -0.11 -12.22
CA PRO A 60 14.76 -0.98 -11.35
C PRO A 60 14.01 -1.44 -10.07
N MET A 61 12.86 -0.81 -9.77
CA MET A 61 12.03 -1.12 -8.62
C MET A 61 10.78 -1.92 -9.01
N ALA A 62 10.51 -2.14 -10.30
CA ALA A 62 9.28 -2.74 -10.78
C ALA A 62 9.01 -4.12 -10.18
N ASP A 63 10.06 -4.93 -9.99
CA ASP A 63 10.01 -6.28 -9.45
C ASP A 63 10.16 -6.35 -7.91
N LYS A 64 10.18 -5.18 -7.25
CA LYS A 64 10.35 -5.08 -5.79
C LYS A 64 9.08 -4.52 -5.15
N PRO A 65 8.75 -4.94 -3.90
CA PRO A 65 7.72 -4.25 -3.13
C PRO A 65 8.07 -2.75 -2.95
N PRO A 66 7.08 -1.85 -3.01
CA PRO A 66 5.65 -2.11 -3.13
C PRO A 66 5.14 -2.24 -4.58
N LEU A 67 5.98 -2.11 -5.62
CA LEU A 67 5.54 -2.05 -7.01
C LEU A 67 5.22 -3.42 -7.62
N SER A 68 5.81 -4.50 -7.13
CA SER A 68 5.64 -5.85 -7.67
C SER A 68 4.28 -6.49 -7.35
N GLN A 69 3.63 -6.07 -6.25
CA GLN A 69 2.37 -6.66 -5.78
C GLN A 69 1.19 -5.74 -6.07
N ALA A 70 0.10 -6.26 -6.66
CA ALA A 70 -1.02 -5.43 -7.11
C ALA A 70 -1.69 -4.64 -5.99
N VAL A 71 -1.90 -5.28 -4.81
CA VAL A 71 -2.57 -4.63 -3.66
C VAL A 71 -1.68 -3.55 -3.04
N THR A 72 -0.41 -3.86 -2.77
CA THR A 72 0.53 -2.89 -2.20
C THR A 72 0.83 -1.77 -3.19
N ARG A 73 0.90 -2.09 -4.48
CA ARG A 73 1.12 -1.11 -5.56
C ARG A 73 0.01 -0.05 -5.64
N ALA A 74 -1.26 -0.47 -5.53
CA ALA A 74 -2.38 0.47 -5.53
C ALA A 74 -2.36 1.39 -4.30
N ALA A 75 -2.15 0.82 -3.10
CA ALA A 75 -2.04 1.60 -1.88
C ALA A 75 -0.84 2.56 -1.90
N PHE A 76 0.30 2.10 -2.40
CA PHE A 76 1.50 2.91 -2.60
C PHE A 76 1.23 4.08 -3.56
N ALA A 77 0.59 3.82 -4.71
CA ALA A 77 0.25 4.87 -5.67
C ALA A 77 -0.63 5.95 -5.04
N GLU A 78 -1.65 5.57 -4.28
CA GLU A 78 -2.52 6.54 -3.58
C GLU A 78 -1.76 7.37 -2.55
N GLN A 79 -0.86 6.75 -1.78
CA GLN A 79 0.01 7.49 -0.84
C GLN A 79 0.92 8.49 -1.56
N VAL A 80 1.52 8.09 -2.68
CA VAL A 80 2.42 8.94 -3.45
C VAL A 80 1.67 10.09 -4.11
N LYS A 81 0.47 9.87 -4.66
CA LYS A 81 -0.40 10.94 -5.19
C LYS A 81 -0.68 12.01 -4.13
N LEU A 82 -1.12 11.55 -2.95
CA LEU A 82 -1.44 12.47 -1.86
C LEU A 82 -0.21 13.29 -1.43
N ARG A 83 0.97 12.63 -1.29
CA ARG A 83 2.21 13.33 -0.99
C ARG A 83 2.58 14.35 -2.06
N THR A 84 2.42 13.99 -3.33
CA THR A 84 2.68 14.89 -4.45
C THR A 84 1.84 16.17 -4.33
N VAL A 85 0.55 16.04 -4.07
CA VAL A 85 -0.36 17.18 -3.90
C VAL A 85 0.01 18.03 -2.69
N LEU A 86 0.32 17.40 -1.55
CA LEU A 86 0.73 18.13 -0.35
C LEU A 86 2.05 18.88 -0.52
N HIS A 87 3.06 18.24 -1.12
CA HIS A 87 4.35 18.89 -1.38
C HIS A 87 4.21 20.05 -2.37
N HIS A 88 3.40 19.88 -3.41
CA HIS A 88 3.14 20.96 -4.36
C HIS A 88 2.43 22.15 -3.70
N ALA A 89 1.38 21.88 -2.92
CA ALA A 89 0.65 22.94 -2.21
C ALA A 89 1.55 23.67 -1.18
N GLY A 90 2.35 22.90 -0.43
CA GLY A 90 3.32 23.46 0.52
C GLY A 90 4.38 24.32 -0.15
N TRP A 91 4.92 23.86 -1.29
CA TRP A 91 5.88 24.61 -2.08
C TRP A 91 5.28 25.91 -2.61
N GLN A 92 4.08 25.86 -3.18
CA GLN A 92 3.38 27.09 -3.63
C GLN A 92 3.16 28.08 -2.48
N ALA A 93 2.77 27.59 -1.29
CA ALA A 93 2.62 28.45 -0.11
C ALA A 93 3.97 29.06 0.30
N ALA A 94 5.02 28.24 0.35
CA ALA A 94 6.38 28.69 0.69
C ALA A 94 6.91 29.73 -0.33
N GLN A 95 6.61 29.58 -1.59
CA GLN A 95 6.96 30.58 -2.63
C GLN A 95 6.26 31.93 -2.36
N ARG A 96 4.97 31.91 -2.07
CA ARG A 96 4.20 33.13 -1.75
C ARG A 96 4.72 33.85 -0.52
N LEU A 97 5.24 33.11 0.46
CA LEU A 97 5.75 33.62 1.73
C LEU A 97 7.26 33.89 1.71
N GLY A 98 7.98 33.60 0.63
CA GLY A 98 9.44 33.71 0.57
C GLY A 98 10.19 32.69 1.45
N MET A 99 9.55 31.57 1.82
CA MET A 99 10.05 30.59 2.77
C MET A 99 10.52 29.27 2.12
N VAL A 100 10.83 29.29 0.81
CA VAL A 100 11.22 28.06 0.08
C VAL A 100 12.41 27.34 0.70
N PRO A 101 13.51 28.02 1.14
CA PRO A 101 14.64 27.32 1.78
C PRO A 101 14.23 26.55 3.03
N SER A 102 13.39 27.14 3.89
CA SER A 102 12.87 26.51 5.09
C SER A 102 11.98 25.32 4.76
N PHE A 103 11.10 25.47 3.79
CA PHE A 103 10.24 24.36 3.30
C PHE A 103 11.08 23.21 2.76
N VAL A 104 12.08 23.47 1.90
CA VAL A 104 12.99 22.45 1.38
C VAL A 104 13.77 21.75 2.50
N ALA A 105 14.13 22.45 3.56
CA ALA A 105 14.79 21.84 4.71
C ALA A 105 13.88 20.82 5.42
N THR A 106 12.56 21.05 5.45
CA THR A 106 11.61 20.07 6.01
C THR A 106 11.53 18.76 5.19
N LEU A 107 11.81 18.82 3.88
CA LEU A 107 11.82 17.67 2.99
C LEU A 107 13.08 16.81 3.09
N SER A 108 14.05 17.19 3.88
CA SER A 108 15.34 16.47 4.03
C SER A 108 15.20 15.03 4.53
N LYS A 109 14.06 14.70 5.12
CA LYS A 109 13.72 13.37 5.65
C LYS A 109 12.87 12.53 4.68
N ASP A 110 12.54 13.07 3.51
CA ASP A 110 11.77 12.38 2.48
C ASP A 110 12.62 11.44 1.63
N PHE A 111 11.95 10.82 0.64
CA PHE A 111 12.47 9.74 -0.19
C PHE A 111 13.86 10.02 -0.79
N ILE A 112 14.10 11.24 -1.30
CA ILE A 112 15.41 11.66 -1.83
C ILE A 112 15.86 12.95 -1.13
N PRO A 113 17.03 12.94 -0.44
CA PRO A 113 17.54 14.14 0.20
C PRO A 113 17.70 15.31 -0.79
N PRO A 114 17.25 16.54 -0.46
CA PRO A 114 17.35 17.70 -1.35
C PRO A 114 18.76 17.99 -1.86
N ALA A 115 19.78 17.70 -1.07
CA ALA A 115 21.18 17.86 -1.48
C ALA A 115 21.52 16.98 -2.69
N LYS A 116 21.03 15.73 -2.74
CA LYS A 116 21.21 14.82 -3.88
C LYS A 116 20.45 15.32 -5.11
N LEU A 117 19.24 15.85 -4.92
CA LEU A 117 18.44 16.40 -6.01
C LEU A 117 19.03 17.67 -6.59
N ARG A 118 19.71 18.48 -5.79
CA ARG A 118 20.46 19.67 -6.27
C ARG A 118 21.73 19.31 -7.02
N ALA A 119 22.34 18.15 -6.73
CA ALA A 119 23.54 17.69 -7.41
C ALA A 119 23.28 17.21 -8.84
N VAL A 120 22.02 17.00 -9.23
CA VAL A 120 21.62 16.53 -10.55
C VAL A 120 20.82 17.58 -11.31
N ALA A 121 20.90 17.52 -12.65
CA ALA A 121 20.04 18.26 -13.55
C ALA A 121 19.00 17.32 -14.16
N LEU A 122 17.76 17.81 -14.35
CA LEU A 122 16.75 17.10 -15.11
C LEU A 122 16.93 17.44 -16.58
N THR A 123 17.15 16.41 -17.40
CA THR A 123 17.39 16.50 -18.84
C THR A 123 16.54 15.46 -19.57
N ASP A 124 16.57 15.45 -20.88
CA ASP A 124 15.90 14.42 -21.70
C ASP A 124 16.48 13.00 -21.48
N ASP A 125 17.67 12.92 -20.89
CA ASP A 125 18.29 11.66 -20.45
C ASP A 125 17.95 11.28 -18.99
N GLY A 126 17.15 12.11 -18.30
CA GLY A 126 16.72 11.92 -16.92
C GLY A 126 17.50 12.80 -15.93
N LEU A 127 17.72 12.26 -14.71
CA LEU A 127 18.49 12.93 -13.67
C LEU A 127 19.99 12.66 -13.88
N VAL A 128 20.72 13.65 -14.34
CA VAL A 128 22.14 13.57 -14.72
C VAL A 128 22.97 14.44 -13.79
N GLY A 129 24.15 13.96 -13.38
CA GLY A 129 25.08 14.71 -12.53
C GLY A 129 25.45 16.07 -13.14
N ARG A 130 25.43 17.13 -12.34
CA ARG A 130 25.76 18.49 -12.85
C ARG A 130 27.24 18.62 -13.27
N GLY A 131 28.09 17.68 -12.82
CA GLY A 131 29.50 17.60 -13.26
C GLY A 131 29.72 16.97 -14.64
N ASP A 132 28.71 16.23 -15.16
CA ASP A 132 28.85 15.44 -16.39
C ASP A 132 28.31 16.17 -17.63
N ARG A 133 28.12 17.47 -17.57
CA ARG A 133 27.54 18.25 -18.68
C ARG A 133 28.46 18.41 -19.88
N LYS A 134 28.11 17.73 -20.94
CA LYS A 134 28.32 18.23 -22.31
C LYS A 134 27.06 19.04 -22.67
N ALA A 135 27.19 20.34 -22.83
CA ALA A 135 26.07 21.25 -22.99
C ALA A 135 25.27 21.02 -24.27
N PRO A 136 23.95 21.00 -24.25
CA PRO A 136 23.14 21.38 -25.40
C PRO A 136 22.31 22.64 -25.13
N ALA A 137 22.05 23.33 -26.22
CA ALA A 137 21.48 24.67 -26.34
C ALA A 137 20.04 24.77 -25.77
N ALA A 138 19.80 25.90 -25.10
CA ALA A 138 18.49 26.33 -24.63
C ALA A 138 17.54 26.66 -25.80
N ARG A 139 16.32 26.18 -25.72
CA ARG A 139 15.17 26.80 -26.35
C ARG A 139 14.21 27.26 -25.26
N ALA A 140 14.10 28.56 -25.14
CA ALA A 140 13.08 29.21 -24.33
C ALA A 140 11.76 29.23 -25.12
N THR A 141 10.68 28.85 -24.50
CA THR A 141 9.33 29.20 -24.94
C THR A 141 8.55 29.72 -23.75
N ALA A 142 7.78 30.74 -24.06
CA ALA A 142 7.17 31.71 -23.19
C ALA A 142 6.05 31.14 -22.27
N GLY A 143 5.88 31.82 -21.12
CA GLY A 143 4.88 31.51 -20.14
C GLY A 143 3.43 31.74 -20.58
N GLY A 144 2.54 30.93 -20.06
CA GLY A 144 1.12 31.14 -20.03
C GLY A 144 0.60 30.92 -18.62
N ALA A 145 0.04 31.96 -18.02
CA ALA A 145 -0.66 31.88 -16.75
C ALA A 145 -2.01 31.19 -16.98
N LEU A 146 -2.28 30.13 -16.20
CA LEU A 146 -3.57 29.47 -16.22
C LEU A 146 -4.34 29.80 -14.93
N GLU A 147 -5.28 30.71 -15.05
CA GLU A 147 -6.47 30.78 -14.19
C GLU A 147 -7.48 29.74 -14.70
N ALA A 148 -7.91 28.84 -13.84
CA ALA A 148 -8.91 27.85 -14.16
C ALA A 148 -10.27 28.25 -13.57
N PRO A 149 -11.36 28.24 -14.34
CA PRO A 149 -12.71 28.35 -13.79
C PRO A 149 -13.24 26.98 -13.36
N VAL A 150 -13.78 26.94 -12.17
CA VAL A 150 -14.47 25.76 -11.62
C VAL A 150 -15.89 25.70 -12.19
N ALA A 151 -16.17 24.70 -13.00
CA ALA A 151 -17.53 24.34 -13.36
C ALA A 151 -17.92 23.01 -12.70
N ALA A 152 -18.99 23.03 -11.93
CA ALA A 152 -19.57 21.86 -11.31
C ALA A 152 -20.37 21.06 -12.35
N VAL A 153 -20.02 19.77 -12.53
CA VAL A 153 -20.83 18.81 -13.27
C VAL A 153 -21.41 17.82 -12.28
N ALA A 154 -22.73 17.71 -12.24
CA ALA A 154 -23.46 16.73 -11.45
C ALA A 154 -23.32 15.33 -12.08
N PRO A 155 -23.11 14.25 -11.28
CA PRO A 155 -23.04 12.90 -11.83
C PRO A 155 -24.43 12.33 -12.08
N ALA A 156 -24.61 11.76 -13.29
CA ALA A 156 -25.75 10.95 -13.63
C ALA A 156 -25.70 9.60 -12.88
N ALA A 157 -26.85 9.13 -12.42
CA ALA A 157 -26.99 7.86 -11.74
C ALA A 157 -26.72 6.68 -12.70
N PRO A 158 -25.97 5.66 -12.28
CA PRO A 158 -25.75 4.47 -13.10
C PRO A 158 -26.99 3.56 -13.07
N GLY A 159 -27.52 3.25 -14.26
CA GLY A 159 -28.57 2.27 -14.41
C GLY A 159 -28.08 0.86 -14.01
N HIS A 160 -28.94 0.12 -13.32
CA HIS A 160 -28.69 -1.26 -12.94
C HIS A 160 -28.72 -2.16 -14.19
N ALA A 161 -27.57 -2.72 -14.52
CA ALA A 161 -27.52 -3.86 -15.45
C ALA A 161 -28.02 -5.14 -14.72
N PRO A 162 -28.70 -6.06 -15.43
CA PRO A 162 -29.18 -7.28 -14.82
C PRO A 162 -27.99 -8.14 -14.33
N PRO A 163 -28.16 -8.91 -13.23
CA PRO A 163 -27.09 -9.71 -12.66
C PRO A 163 -26.63 -10.78 -13.67
N VAL A 164 -25.38 -10.71 -14.05
CA VAL A 164 -24.69 -11.79 -14.77
C VAL A 164 -24.61 -12.98 -13.83
N ALA A 165 -25.01 -14.17 -14.31
CA ALA A 165 -24.86 -15.39 -13.52
C ALA A 165 -23.39 -15.58 -13.15
N ALA A 166 -23.12 -15.69 -11.83
CA ALA A 166 -21.77 -15.87 -11.35
C ALA A 166 -21.18 -17.18 -11.86
N GLU A 167 -20.06 -17.12 -12.54
CA GLU A 167 -19.29 -18.30 -12.91
C GLU A 167 -18.81 -18.97 -11.61
N PRO A 168 -19.02 -20.29 -11.43
CA PRO A 168 -18.56 -20.96 -10.22
C PRO A 168 -17.04 -20.75 -10.08
N PRO A 169 -16.53 -20.51 -8.86
CA PRO A 169 -15.10 -20.33 -8.65
C PRO A 169 -14.36 -21.56 -9.17
N ALA A 170 -13.31 -21.35 -9.96
CA ALA A 170 -12.49 -22.44 -10.49
C ALA A 170 -12.02 -23.35 -9.34
N GLU A 171 -11.99 -24.66 -9.57
CA GLU A 171 -11.53 -25.61 -8.54
C GLU A 171 -10.09 -25.30 -8.10
N PRO A 172 -9.78 -25.47 -6.81
CA PRO A 172 -8.44 -25.20 -6.28
C PRO A 172 -7.42 -26.18 -6.88
N ARG A 173 -6.37 -25.64 -7.50
CA ARG A 173 -5.35 -26.45 -8.19
C ARG A 173 -4.40 -27.16 -7.23
N HIS A 174 -4.27 -26.67 -6.00
CA HIS A 174 -3.30 -27.11 -5.00
C HIS A 174 -3.96 -27.43 -3.66
N ALA A 175 -5.18 -28.00 -3.68
CA ALA A 175 -5.93 -28.35 -2.46
C ALA A 175 -5.13 -29.27 -1.52
N ALA A 176 -4.23 -30.09 -2.07
CA ALA A 176 -3.36 -30.97 -1.31
C ALA A 176 -2.39 -30.23 -0.36
N ASN A 177 -2.14 -28.94 -0.56
CA ASN A 177 -1.27 -28.15 0.32
C ASN A 177 -1.73 -28.22 1.78
N TRP A 178 -3.05 -28.20 2.02
CA TRP A 178 -3.61 -28.26 3.38
C TRP A 178 -3.30 -29.57 4.11
N ALA A 179 -3.13 -30.68 3.37
CA ALA A 179 -2.75 -31.96 3.97
C ALA A 179 -1.35 -31.97 4.59
N ALA A 180 -0.47 -31.10 4.11
CA ALA A 180 0.89 -30.96 4.64
C ALA A 180 1.00 -29.98 5.82
N VAL A 181 -0.07 -29.23 6.13
CA VAL A 181 -0.05 -28.21 7.16
C VAL A 181 -0.03 -28.83 8.55
N GLU A 182 0.89 -28.39 9.39
CA GLU A 182 0.96 -28.66 10.84
C GLU A 182 0.06 -27.68 11.59
N GLY A 183 0.13 -26.41 11.26
CA GLY A 183 -0.69 -25.38 11.88
C GLY A 183 -0.53 -24.01 11.23
N VAL A 184 -1.47 -23.15 11.57
CA VAL A 184 -1.50 -21.74 11.14
C VAL A 184 -1.24 -20.87 12.35
N TYR A 185 -0.31 -19.97 12.19
CA TYR A 185 0.15 -19.06 13.23
C TYR A 185 0.31 -17.65 12.65
N PHE A 186 0.60 -16.70 13.50
CA PHE A 186 1.10 -15.39 13.06
C PHE A 186 2.13 -14.87 14.07
N ARG A 187 3.02 -14.04 13.57
CA ARG A 187 4.00 -13.36 14.42
C ARG A 187 3.82 -11.85 14.33
N SER A 188 4.15 -11.16 15.41
CA SER A 188 4.33 -9.72 15.38
C SER A 188 5.77 -9.41 14.99
N THR A 189 5.93 -8.50 14.04
CA THR A 189 7.22 -7.95 13.67
C THR A 189 7.19 -6.44 13.87
N THR A 190 8.31 -5.89 14.30
CA THR A 190 8.45 -4.46 14.46
C THR A 190 9.18 -3.90 13.26
N GLY A 191 8.49 -3.04 12.52
CA GLY A 191 9.04 -2.33 11.37
C GLY A 191 9.16 -0.84 11.64
N VAL A 192 9.87 -0.16 10.75
CA VAL A 192 9.90 1.31 10.71
C VAL A 192 9.01 1.74 9.55
N GLY A 193 7.85 2.27 9.90
CA GLY A 193 6.92 2.83 8.93
C GLY A 193 7.38 4.16 8.34
N VAL A 194 6.58 4.68 7.43
CA VAL A 194 6.84 5.98 6.81
C VAL A 194 6.93 7.06 7.88
N GLY A 195 8.01 7.84 7.84
CA GLY A 195 8.25 8.91 8.82
C GLY A 195 8.92 8.46 10.12
N GLY A 196 9.51 7.26 10.16
CA GLY A 196 10.25 6.79 11.34
C GLY A 196 9.38 6.28 12.48
N MET A 197 8.06 6.15 12.28
CA MET A 197 7.18 5.57 13.29
C MET A 197 7.43 4.07 13.39
N VAL A 198 7.51 3.57 14.61
CA VAL A 198 7.50 2.13 14.87
C VAL A 198 6.10 1.61 14.55
N VAL A 199 6.03 0.64 13.63
CA VAL A 199 4.79 -0.07 13.31
C VAL A 199 4.96 -1.53 13.71
N ILE A 200 3.92 -2.08 14.31
CA ILE A 200 3.80 -3.51 14.55
C ILE A 200 3.01 -4.08 13.37
N GLU A 201 3.60 -5.05 12.68
CA GLU A 201 2.97 -5.79 11.61
C GLU A 201 2.74 -7.22 12.07
N PHE A 202 1.59 -7.78 11.73
CA PHE A 202 1.27 -9.17 12.00
C PHE A 202 1.36 -9.95 10.70
N GLU A 203 2.24 -10.94 10.68
CA GLU A 203 2.53 -11.77 9.50
C GLU A 203 1.96 -13.17 9.72
N PRO A 204 0.97 -13.61 8.92
CA PRO A 204 0.45 -14.97 9.02
C PRO A 204 1.43 -15.99 8.43
N LEU A 205 1.58 -17.11 9.13
CA LEU A 205 2.55 -18.17 8.87
C LEU A 205 1.84 -19.52 8.76
N ILE A 206 2.17 -20.27 7.72
CA ILE A 206 1.79 -21.67 7.57
C ILE A 206 3.01 -22.53 7.94
N LEU A 207 2.91 -23.32 8.99
CA LEU A 207 3.92 -24.30 9.35
C LEU A 207 3.55 -25.65 8.72
N PHE A 208 4.50 -26.26 8.02
CA PHE A 208 4.32 -27.58 7.38
C PHE A 208 4.98 -28.69 8.18
N ARG A 209 4.45 -29.91 8.09
CA ARG A 209 4.95 -31.09 8.81
C ARG A 209 6.36 -31.49 8.40
N ASP A 210 6.83 -31.06 7.24
CA ASP A 210 8.21 -31.29 6.77
C ASP A 210 9.25 -30.36 7.42
N GLY A 211 8.82 -29.52 8.37
CA GLY A 211 9.67 -28.54 9.04
C GLY A 211 9.92 -27.28 8.21
N SER A 212 9.24 -27.08 7.09
CA SER A 212 9.25 -25.82 6.39
C SER A 212 8.12 -24.88 6.87
N TYR A 213 8.27 -23.57 6.65
CA TYR A 213 7.20 -22.60 6.80
C TYR A 213 7.07 -21.70 5.59
N TYR A 214 5.89 -21.09 5.45
CA TYR A 214 5.56 -20.12 4.43
C TYR A 214 4.83 -18.92 5.04
N GLU A 215 5.32 -17.71 4.78
CA GLU A 215 4.63 -16.45 5.07
C GLU A 215 3.58 -16.23 3.96
N ILE A 216 2.32 -16.52 4.30
CA ILE A 216 1.26 -16.47 3.28
C ILE A 216 0.98 -15.03 2.85
N ASP A 217 0.71 -14.87 1.56
CA ASP A 217 0.28 -13.63 0.93
C ASP A 217 -1.26 -13.58 0.85
N ASP A 218 -1.80 -12.87 -0.12
CA ASP A 218 -3.24 -12.67 -0.28
C ASP A 218 -4.01 -13.94 -0.67
N ALA A 219 -3.44 -14.79 -1.51
CA ALA A 219 -4.14 -15.95 -2.07
C ALA A 219 -4.41 -17.05 -1.02
N ALA A 220 -5.54 -17.73 -1.16
CA ALA A 220 -5.80 -18.95 -0.40
C ALA A 220 -4.74 -20.02 -0.68
N LEU A 221 -4.35 -20.78 0.35
CA LEU A 221 -3.23 -21.74 0.25
C LEU A 221 -3.44 -22.80 -0.85
N GLU A 222 -4.67 -23.19 -1.08
CA GLU A 222 -5.05 -24.16 -2.13
C GLU A 222 -4.93 -23.61 -3.55
N ASP A 223 -4.66 -22.31 -3.72
CA ASP A 223 -4.41 -21.69 -5.02
C ASP A 223 -2.92 -21.41 -5.24
N VAL A 224 -2.07 -21.63 -4.23
CA VAL A 224 -0.65 -21.34 -4.28
C VAL A 224 0.15 -22.54 -4.79
N ASP A 225 0.85 -22.38 -5.89
CA ASP A 225 1.93 -23.28 -6.26
C ASP A 225 3.15 -22.98 -5.36
N LEU A 226 3.31 -23.76 -4.29
CA LEU A 226 4.37 -23.53 -3.30
C LEU A 226 5.78 -23.64 -3.90
N ALA A 227 5.97 -24.44 -4.96
CA ALA A 227 7.27 -24.58 -5.60
C ALA A 227 7.61 -23.34 -6.41
N ALA A 228 6.66 -22.86 -7.23
CA ALA A 228 6.81 -21.65 -8.01
C ALA A 228 6.94 -20.42 -7.10
N GLU A 229 6.12 -20.33 -6.03
CA GLU A 229 6.17 -19.23 -5.07
C GLU A 229 7.50 -19.18 -4.31
N ARG A 230 8.05 -20.35 -3.92
CA ARG A 230 9.37 -20.42 -3.29
C ARG A 230 10.49 -19.96 -4.22
N ALA A 231 10.40 -20.31 -5.50
CA ALA A 231 11.38 -19.85 -6.50
C ALA A 231 11.28 -18.32 -6.72
N ALA A 232 10.06 -17.78 -6.77
CA ALA A 232 9.81 -16.36 -7.01
C ALA A 232 10.09 -15.48 -5.76
N LYS A 233 9.72 -15.98 -4.58
CA LYS A 233 9.77 -15.22 -3.31
C LYS A 233 10.44 -16.02 -2.19
N PRO A 234 11.72 -16.42 -2.33
CA PRO A 234 12.40 -17.31 -1.37
C PRO A 234 12.42 -16.76 0.06
N ARG A 235 12.38 -15.45 0.25
CA ARG A 235 12.39 -14.83 1.58
C ARG A 235 11.13 -15.09 2.40
N ARG A 236 10.02 -15.49 1.77
CA ARG A 236 8.77 -15.86 2.45
C ARG A 236 8.80 -17.29 2.99
N PHE A 237 9.86 -18.04 2.74
CA PHE A 237 10.02 -19.40 3.16
C PHE A 237 11.19 -19.56 4.14
N GLY A 238 11.06 -20.53 5.00
CA GLY A 238 12.12 -20.89 5.93
C GLY A 238 11.90 -22.26 6.53
N ARG A 239 12.61 -22.52 7.62
CA ARG A 239 12.50 -23.76 8.40
C ARG A 239 12.00 -23.44 9.78
N TRP A 240 11.27 -24.39 10.37
CA TRP A 240 10.88 -24.34 11.76
C TRP A 240 11.18 -25.63 12.48
N THR A 241 11.43 -25.49 13.77
CA THR A 241 11.57 -26.61 14.70
C THR A 241 10.88 -26.26 16.01
N ARG A 242 10.54 -27.28 16.81
CA ARG A 242 9.98 -27.09 18.14
C ARG A 242 10.84 -27.78 19.17
N ALA A 243 11.20 -27.05 20.21
CA ALA A 243 11.96 -27.54 21.36
C ALA A 243 11.18 -27.19 22.63
N GLY A 244 10.46 -28.17 23.19
CA GLY A 244 9.54 -27.91 24.30
C GLY A 244 8.42 -26.93 23.91
N ASP A 245 8.31 -25.82 24.62
CA ASP A 245 7.34 -24.73 24.40
C ASP A 245 7.82 -23.68 23.35
N THR A 246 9.07 -23.80 22.90
CA THR A 246 9.71 -22.84 22.00
C THR A 246 9.64 -23.30 20.54
N THR A 247 9.12 -22.43 19.68
CA THR A 247 9.16 -22.59 18.22
C THR A 247 10.30 -21.75 17.68
N VAL A 248 11.23 -22.40 16.98
CA VAL A 248 12.38 -21.73 16.36
C VAL A 248 12.10 -21.56 14.87
N LEU A 249 12.10 -20.34 14.39
CA LEU A 249 11.95 -20.01 12.97
C LEU A 249 13.31 -19.58 12.40
N THR A 250 13.69 -20.18 11.29
CA THR A 250 14.93 -19.85 10.57
C THR A 250 14.59 -19.46 9.14
N GLY A 251 14.68 -18.17 8.82
CA GLY A 251 14.47 -17.66 7.46
C GLY A 251 15.66 -17.93 6.54
N THR A 252 15.56 -17.48 5.30
CA THR A 252 16.62 -17.63 4.28
C THR A 252 17.94 -16.98 4.66
N GLY A 253 17.95 -16.03 5.60
CA GLY A 253 19.16 -15.44 6.17
C GLY A 253 19.92 -16.34 7.13
N GLY A 254 19.40 -17.52 7.45
CA GLY A 254 20.05 -18.54 8.29
C GLY A 254 20.12 -18.20 9.79
N LYS A 255 19.60 -17.04 10.22
CA LYS A 255 19.59 -16.64 11.63
C LYS A 255 18.33 -17.16 12.32
N PRO A 256 18.43 -18.07 13.30
CA PRO A 256 17.27 -18.55 14.03
C PRO A 256 16.68 -17.47 14.94
N GLN A 257 15.37 -17.52 15.12
CA GLN A 257 14.61 -16.68 16.04
C GLN A 257 13.69 -17.58 16.88
N ASP A 258 13.74 -17.39 18.18
CA ASP A 258 12.98 -18.16 19.15
C ASP A 258 11.67 -17.47 19.46
N TYR A 259 10.57 -18.23 19.46
CA TYR A 259 9.24 -17.77 19.75
C TYR A 259 8.55 -18.68 20.75
N LYS A 260 7.85 -18.09 21.69
CA LYS A 260 6.91 -18.80 22.56
C LYS A 260 5.48 -18.47 22.16
N LEU A 261 4.62 -19.46 22.20
CA LEU A 261 3.21 -19.26 21.84
C LEU A 261 2.52 -18.35 22.89
N GLN A 262 1.80 -17.35 22.42
CA GLN A 262 1.10 -16.32 23.21
C GLN A 262 2.01 -15.45 24.10
N ASP A 263 3.29 -15.36 23.77
CA ASP A 263 4.27 -14.53 24.47
C ASP A 263 4.58 -13.26 23.66
N GLY A 264 3.56 -12.45 23.38
CA GLY A 264 3.65 -11.11 22.77
C GLY A 264 4.15 -11.02 21.33
N SER A 265 4.68 -12.11 20.77
CA SER A 265 5.29 -12.07 19.43
C SER A 265 4.93 -13.24 18.50
N PHE A 266 4.34 -14.31 19.03
CA PHE A 266 3.94 -15.48 18.25
C PHE A 266 2.63 -16.07 18.76
N PHE A 267 1.66 -16.23 17.86
CA PHE A 267 0.29 -16.50 18.20
C PHE A 267 -0.32 -17.55 17.27
N LYS A 268 -1.33 -18.24 17.75
CA LYS A 268 -2.10 -19.18 16.94
C LYS A 268 -3.17 -18.45 16.12
N ALA A 269 -3.32 -18.86 14.86
CA ALA A 269 -4.42 -18.44 14.02
C ALA A 269 -5.41 -19.59 13.80
N TYR A 270 -6.68 -19.27 13.69
CA TYR A 270 -7.77 -20.23 13.71
C TYR A 270 -8.56 -20.16 12.41
N PRO A 271 -9.03 -21.30 11.89
CA PRO A 271 -9.99 -21.32 10.79
C PRO A 271 -11.34 -20.75 11.24
N ALA A 272 -12.17 -20.41 10.28
CA ALA A 272 -13.61 -20.34 10.51
C ALA A 272 -14.14 -21.70 11.02
N GLU A 273 -15.17 -21.67 11.84
CA GLU A 273 -15.76 -22.89 12.39
C GLU A 273 -16.34 -23.78 11.28
N ALA A 274 -16.38 -25.08 11.53
CA ALA A 274 -16.97 -26.01 10.58
C ALA A 274 -18.46 -25.68 10.37
N GLY A 275 -18.82 -25.37 9.13
CA GLY A 275 -20.18 -24.94 8.77
C GLY A 275 -20.43 -23.43 8.87
N GLU A 276 -19.50 -22.64 9.37
CA GLU A 276 -19.56 -21.19 9.33
C GLU A 276 -19.33 -20.71 7.88
N ARG A 277 -20.43 -20.35 7.21
CA ARG A 277 -20.41 -19.91 5.80
C ARG A 277 -20.41 -18.41 5.67
N THR A 278 -20.88 -17.71 6.68
CA THR A 278 -21.03 -16.26 6.70
C THR A 278 -20.66 -15.70 8.08
N ILE A 279 -20.22 -14.46 8.07
CA ILE A 279 -19.96 -13.63 9.24
C ILE A 279 -20.83 -12.38 9.15
N ASP A 280 -21.19 -11.79 10.28
CA ASP A 280 -21.92 -10.53 10.35
C ASP A 280 -21.09 -9.52 11.13
N ARG A 281 -20.04 -8.99 10.47
CA ARG A 281 -19.06 -8.11 11.10
C ARG A 281 -18.40 -7.18 10.11
N SER A 282 -17.98 -6.06 10.64
CA SER A 282 -17.09 -5.13 9.95
C SER A 282 -15.65 -5.34 10.41
N TYR A 283 -14.74 -5.35 9.46
CA TYR A 283 -13.32 -5.42 9.75
C TYR A 283 -12.58 -4.24 9.12
N ARG A 284 -11.74 -3.60 9.90
CA ARG A 284 -10.99 -2.41 9.50
C ARG A 284 -9.51 -2.65 9.69
N ARG A 285 -8.75 -2.24 8.69
CA ARG A 285 -7.30 -2.09 8.79
C ARG A 285 -6.96 -0.63 8.64
N MET A 286 -6.21 -0.10 9.59
CA MET A 286 -5.57 1.20 9.44
C MET A 286 -4.09 1.00 9.20
N SER A 287 -3.58 1.65 8.19
CA SER A 287 -2.15 1.76 7.93
C SER A 287 -1.84 3.21 7.64
N GLY A 288 -0.65 3.60 7.89
CA GLY A 288 -0.27 4.98 7.65
C GLY A 288 1.12 5.26 8.17
N GLY A 289 1.46 6.51 8.11
CA GLY A 289 2.73 7.01 8.59
C GLY A 289 2.76 8.50 8.45
N GLY A 290 3.78 9.10 8.96
CA GLY A 290 3.96 10.54 8.90
C GLY A 290 5.31 10.89 9.48
N ASN A 291 5.65 12.15 9.43
CA ASN A 291 6.88 12.65 10.05
C ASN A 291 6.64 13.29 11.42
N ALA A 292 5.40 13.19 11.96
CA ALA A 292 5.03 13.77 13.24
C ALA A 292 5.89 13.23 14.39
N ALA A 293 6.23 11.94 14.39
CA ALA A 293 7.11 11.33 15.39
C ALA A 293 8.56 11.87 15.36
N MET A 294 8.95 12.51 14.26
CA MET A 294 10.26 13.14 14.07
C MET A 294 10.17 14.67 14.05
N GLY A 295 9.12 15.24 14.64
CA GLY A 295 8.89 16.68 14.71
C GLY A 295 8.40 17.31 13.42
N GLY A 296 7.83 16.55 12.52
CA GLY A 296 7.16 17.05 11.32
C GLY A 296 5.64 17.10 11.50
N ASP A 297 4.97 17.74 10.56
CA ASP A 297 3.55 18.09 10.67
C ASP A 297 2.60 17.17 9.90
N VAL A 298 3.12 16.21 9.14
CA VAL A 298 2.33 15.40 8.21
C VAL A 298 2.02 14.04 8.80
N MET A 299 0.73 13.67 8.84
CA MET A 299 0.25 12.31 9.07
C MET A 299 -0.58 11.86 7.87
N ILE A 300 -0.33 10.63 7.42
CA ILE A 300 -1.11 9.95 6.39
C ILE A 300 -1.73 8.72 7.03
N ALA A 301 -3.03 8.56 6.85
CA ALA A 301 -3.77 7.39 7.30
C ALA A 301 -4.51 6.77 6.11
N VAL A 302 -4.33 5.48 5.93
CA VAL A 302 -5.08 4.68 4.95
C VAL A 302 -5.95 3.72 5.73
N SER A 303 -7.25 3.78 5.50
CA SER A 303 -8.21 2.85 6.07
C SER A 303 -8.74 1.95 4.96
N ASN A 304 -8.69 0.64 5.20
CA ASN A 304 -9.38 -0.35 4.40
C ASN A 304 -10.43 -1.01 5.29
N ARG A 305 -11.61 -1.28 4.72
CA ARG A 305 -12.73 -1.86 5.46
C ARG A 305 -13.41 -2.92 4.62
N TYR A 306 -13.78 -4.01 5.28
CA TYR A 306 -14.72 -5.01 4.81
C TYR A 306 -15.94 -5.01 5.72
N ASP A 307 -17.12 -4.94 5.13
CA ASP A 307 -18.41 -5.10 5.82
C ASP A 307 -19.02 -6.39 5.33
N PHE A 308 -18.97 -7.43 6.14
CA PHE A 308 -19.60 -8.72 5.85
C PHE A 308 -20.98 -8.76 6.49
N ARG A 309 -21.96 -9.30 5.78
CA ARG A 309 -23.33 -9.45 6.27
C ARG A 309 -23.72 -10.92 6.30
N SER A 310 -24.63 -11.25 7.20
CA SER A 310 -25.15 -12.61 7.40
C SER A 310 -25.86 -13.18 6.16
N ASP A 311 -26.33 -12.32 5.25
CA ASP A 311 -26.94 -12.70 3.97
C ASP A 311 -25.94 -13.15 2.88
N GLY A 312 -24.65 -13.21 3.21
CA GLY A 312 -23.58 -13.57 2.28
C GLY A 312 -23.18 -12.43 1.35
N THR A 313 -23.57 -11.20 1.61
CA THR A 313 -23.09 -10.03 0.87
C THR A 313 -21.94 -9.35 1.61
N TYR A 314 -21.03 -8.70 0.87
CA TYR A 314 -19.99 -7.89 1.44
C TYR A 314 -19.91 -6.52 0.78
N GLY A 315 -19.44 -5.56 1.55
CA GLY A 315 -18.97 -4.28 1.04
C GLY A 315 -17.47 -4.14 1.32
N ARG A 316 -16.73 -3.61 0.37
CA ARG A 316 -15.33 -3.23 0.55
C ARG A 316 -15.21 -1.75 0.31
N GLY A 317 -14.66 -1.04 1.27
CA GLY A 317 -14.45 0.39 1.19
C GLY A 317 -13.10 0.78 1.77
N GLY A 318 -12.86 2.06 1.77
CA GLY A 318 -11.66 2.59 2.38
C GLY A 318 -11.59 4.09 2.22
N SER A 319 -10.65 4.68 2.94
CA SER A 319 -10.33 6.09 2.82
C SER A 319 -8.84 6.28 2.95
N THR A 320 -8.34 7.28 2.26
CA THR A 320 -6.99 7.79 2.48
C THR A 320 -7.13 9.22 2.96
N GLY A 321 -6.49 9.55 4.07
CA GLY A 321 -6.46 10.89 4.61
C GLY A 321 -5.04 11.33 4.88
N ALA A 322 -4.79 12.62 4.80
CA ALA A 322 -3.58 13.24 5.29
C ALA A 322 -3.92 14.49 6.07
N THR A 323 -3.21 14.71 7.13
CA THR A 323 -3.27 15.94 7.90
C THR A 323 -1.89 16.55 7.98
N ASN A 324 -1.84 17.87 7.84
CA ASN A 324 -0.69 18.68 8.20
C ASN A 324 -1.13 19.53 9.39
N SER A 325 -0.51 19.35 10.54
CA SER A 325 -0.88 20.08 11.77
C SER A 325 -0.49 21.55 11.72
N GLY A 326 0.41 21.93 10.81
CA GLY A 326 0.90 23.31 10.69
C GLY A 326 1.74 23.79 11.88
N ALA A 327 2.16 22.88 12.77
CA ALA A 327 2.92 23.25 13.96
C ALA A 327 4.24 23.94 13.63
N THR A 328 4.85 23.57 12.48
CA THR A 328 6.10 24.16 12.00
C THR A 328 5.89 25.22 10.92
N SER A 329 4.77 25.18 10.20
CA SER A 329 4.51 26.06 9.04
C SER A 329 3.43 27.12 9.29
N GLY A 330 2.69 27.02 10.39
CA GLY A 330 1.54 27.88 10.69
C GLY A 330 0.32 27.65 9.77
N VAL A 331 0.39 26.70 8.83
CA VAL A 331 -0.70 26.40 7.91
C VAL A 331 -1.15 24.95 8.11
N SER A 332 -2.29 24.76 8.73
CA SER A 332 -2.91 23.45 8.87
C SER A 332 -3.74 23.10 7.62
N SER A 333 -3.65 21.86 7.18
CA SER A 333 -4.48 21.32 6.09
C SER A 333 -4.86 19.87 6.37
N ALA A 334 -6.06 19.50 5.94
CA ALA A 334 -6.54 18.13 6.00
C ALA A 334 -7.17 17.75 4.66
N MET A 335 -6.79 16.60 4.15
CA MET A 335 -7.32 16.05 2.90
C MET A 335 -7.80 14.62 3.13
N SER A 336 -8.90 14.23 2.50
CA SER A 336 -9.35 12.85 2.56
C SER A 336 -10.04 12.45 1.26
N ARG A 337 -9.82 11.20 0.85
CA ARG A 337 -10.55 10.57 -0.26
C ARG A 337 -11.18 9.28 0.25
N ARG A 338 -12.44 9.10 -0.10
CA ARG A 338 -13.13 7.83 0.12
C ARG A 338 -13.09 7.03 -1.18
N ARG A 339 -12.66 5.76 -1.12
CA ARG A 339 -12.74 4.85 -2.26
C ARG A 339 -14.21 4.51 -2.51
N PRO A 340 -14.68 4.48 -3.78
CA PRO A 340 -16.00 3.96 -4.09
C PRO A 340 -16.19 2.58 -3.44
N PRO A 341 -17.35 2.30 -2.84
CA PRO A 341 -17.59 1.00 -2.27
C PRO A 341 -17.65 -0.05 -3.39
N GLU A 342 -16.81 -1.06 -3.27
CA GLU A 342 -16.94 -2.30 -4.03
C GLU A 342 -17.79 -3.25 -3.20
N GLY A 343 -18.61 -4.07 -3.83
CA GLY A 343 -19.45 -5.03 -3.12
C GLY A 343 -19.69 -6.27 -3.95
N GLY A 344 -20.29 -7.28 -3.33
CA GLY A 344 -20.59 -8.53 -4.00
C GLY A 344 -21.07 -9.58 -3.01
N ARG A 345 -20.86 -10.84 -3.35
CA ARG A 345 -21.14 -11.99 -2.49
C ARG A 345 -19.84 -12.56 -1.94
N TYR A 346 -19.92 -13.14 -0.76
CA TYR A 346 -18.80 -13.86 -0.18
C TYR A 346 -19.25 -15.23 0.35
N GLY A 347 -18.27 -16.11 0.45
CA GLY A 347 -18.39 -17.38 1.15
C GLY A 347 -17.15 -17.63 1.98
N LEU A 348 -17.32 -18.31 3.10
CA LEU A 348 -16.27 -18.65 4.02
C LEU A 348 -16.19 -20.16 4.18
N ASP A 349 -14.99 -20.71 4.07
CA ASP A 349 -14.73 -22.12 4.31
C ASP A 349 -13.36 -22.29 4.96
N ARG A 350 -13.36 -22.54 6.27
CA ARG A 350 -12.16 -22.71 7.10
C ARG A 350 -11.17 -21.54 6.92
N HIS A 351 -10.09 -21.75 6.17
CA HIS A 351 -9.04 -20.75 5.91
C HIS A 351 -9.18 -20.04 4.55
N THR A 352 -10.36 -20.13 3.95
CA THR A 352 -10.61 -19.54 2.62
C THR A 352 -11.79 -18.61 2.63
N LEU A 353 -11.56 -17.38 2.24
CA LEU A 353 -12.58 -16.38 1.97
C LEU A 353 -12.71 -16.21 0.46
N THR A 354 -13.86 -16.62 -0.09
CA THR A 354 -14.20 -16.39 -1.50
C THR A 354 -14.98 -15.10 -1.63
N LEU A 355 -14.50 -14.19 -2.45
CA LEU A 355 -15.17 -12.93 -2.80
C LEU A 355 -15.58 -12.97 -4.27
N THR A 356 -16.87 -12.77 -4.56
CA THR A 356 -17.42 -12.70 -5.91
C THR A 356 -17.93 -11.29 -6.16
N GLY A 357 -17.34 -10.60 -7.12
CA GLY A 357 -17.73 -9.25 -7.50
C GLY A 357 -19.05 -9.21 -8.30
N PRO A 358 -19.58 -8.02 -8.56
CA PRO A 358 -20.80 -7.84 -9.35
C PRO A 358 -20.61 -8.22 -10.83
N ASP A 359 -19.36 -8.32 -11.27
CA ASP A 359 -18.98 -8.83 -12.60
C ASP A 359 -18.93 -10.36 -12.70
N GLY A 360 -19.31 -11.07 -11.62
CA GLY A 360 -19.29 -12.53 -11.53
C GLY A 360 -17.90 -13.12 -11.27
N ARG A 361 -16.82 -12.33 -11.29
CA ARG A 361 -15.46 -12.82 -11.03
C ARG A 361 -15.28 -13.13 -9.57
N SER A 362 -14.72 -14.30 -9.31
CA SER A 362 -14.41 -14.74 -7.95
C SER A 362 -12.91 -14.77 -7.70
N ARG A 363 -12.53 -14.48 -6.46
CA ARG A 363 -11.17 -14.66 -5.96
C ARG A 363 -11.20 -15.30 -4.58
N ARG A 364 -10.25 -16.19 -4.32
CA ARG A 364 -10.07 -16.81 -3.02
C ARG A 364 -8.89 -16.16 -2.29
N LEU A 365 -9.13 -15.76 -1.07
CA LEU A 365 -8.15 -15.15 -0.19
C LEU A 365 -7.89 -16.07 0.99
N PHE A 366 -6.70 -16.03 1.53
CA PHE A 366 -6.43 -16.60 2.83
C PHE A 366 -7.30 -15.93 3.89
N PHE A 367 -7.81 -16.73 4.83
CA PHE A 367 -8.60 -16.26 5.97
C PHE A 367 -8.19 -16.98 7.25
N ALA A 368 -8.05 -16.25 8.33
CA ALA A 368 -7.94 -16.82 9.67
C ALA A 368 -8.42 -15.82 10.72
N TYR A 369 -9.01 -16.32 11.80
CA TYR A 369 -9.15 -15.52 13.02
C TYR A 369 -7.80 -15.50 13.75
N GLY A 370 -7.35 -14.33 14.15
CA GLY A 370 -6.21 -14.15 15.03
C GLY A 370 -6.64 -14.27 16.49
N SER A 371 -5.67 -14.40 17.39
CA SER A 371 -5.93 -14.23 18.82
C SER A 371 -4.63 -14.00 19.59
N GLU A 372 -4.61 -12.95 20.36
CA GLU A 372 -3.59 -12.67 21.38
C GLU A 372 -4.03 -13.11 22.78
N LYS A 373 -5.18 -13.80 22.90
CA LYS A 373 -5.73 -14.26 24.18
C LYS A 373 -4.95 -15.42 24.77
N ASP A 374 -4.72 -15.39 26.06
CA ASP A 374 -4.14 -16.49 26.83
C ASP A 374 -5.18 -16.96 27.87
N PRO A 375 -5.61 -18.23 27.86
CA PRO A 375 -5.20 -19.32 26.95
C PRO A 375 -5.65 -19.10 25.49
N PRO A 376 -4.93 -19.69 24.51
CA PRO A 376 -5.20 -19.52 23.09
C PRO A 376 -6.62 -19.95 22.72
N GLN A 377 -7.42 -19.05 22.15
CA GLN A 377 -8.78 -19.31 21.66
C GLN A 377 -9.09 -18.39 20.48
N PRO A 378 -10.01 -18.77 19.57
CA PRO A 378 -10.39 -17.89 18.46
C PRO A 378 -10.88 -16.52 18.97
N ASP A 379 -10.43 -15.47 18.29
CA ASP A 379 -10.92 -14.11 18.53
C ASP A 379 -11.50 -13.54 17.25
N ARG A 380 -12.83 -13.41 17.22
CA ARG A 380 -13.53 -12.88 16.05
C ARG A 380 -13.36 -11.39 15.86
N GLU A 381 -12.74 -10.69 16.82
CA GLU A 381 -12.43 -9.27 16.71
C GLU A 381 -11.19 -9.03 15.83
N MET A 382 -10.38 -10.07 15.58
CA MET A 382 -9.18 -10.01 14.76
C MET A 382 -9.25 -11.05 13.65
N ALA A 383 -9.14 -10.61 12.40
CA ALA A 383 -9.13 -11.49 11.23
C ALA A 383 -7.99 -11.16 10.29
N PHE A 384 -7.34 -12.19 9.75
CA PHE A 384 -6.48 -12.10 8.58
C PHE A 384 -7.34 -12.26 7.33
N ILE A 385 -7.27 -11.29 6.43
CA ILE A 385 -7.90 -11.31 5.11
C ILE A 385 -6.78 -11.09 4.10
N GLY A 386 -6.42 -12.17 3.41
CA GLY A 386 -5.14 -12.24 2.74
C GLY A 386 -4.00 -12.17 3.76
N GLY A 387 -2.84 -11.68 3.36
CA GLY A 387 -1.68 -11.49 4.24
C GLY A 387 -1.80 -10.32 5.23
N SER A 388 -2.98 -9.75 5.43
CA SER A 388 -3.16 -8.54 6.22
C SER A 388 -4.11 -8.75 7.39
N VAL A 389 -3.75 -8.19 8.55
CA VAL A 389 -4.63 -8.17 9.73
C VAL A 389 -5.65 -7.06 9.64
N PHE A 390 -6.87 -7.38 10.03
CA PHE A 390 -7.99 -6.48 10.20
C PHE A 390 -8.58 -6.68 11.59
N THR A 391 -9.06 -5.61 12.20
CA THR A 391 -9.73 -5.67 13.49
C THR A 391 -11.16 -5.15 13.37
N ASN A 392 -12.05 -5.67 14.22
CA ASN A 392 -13.38 -5.09 14.38
C ASN A 392 -13.23 -3.71 15.05
N PRO A 393 -13.85 -2.66 14.52
CA PRO A 393 -13.73 -1.32 15.09
C PRO A 393 -14.61 -1.05 16.30
N ASP A 394 -15.52 -1.98 16.69
CA ASP A 394 -16.52 -1.79 17.74
C ASP A 394 -16.01 -2.16 19.13
#